data_495b0ac777c40d26075d28dc77b74912
#
_entry.id   495b0ac777c40d26075d28dc77b74912
#
_cell.length_a   1.000
_cell.length_b   1.000
_cell.length_c   1.000
_cell.angle_alpha   90.00
_cell.angle_beta   90.00
_cell.angle_gamma   90.00
#
_symmetry.space_group_name_H-M   'P 1'
#
loop_
_entity.id
_entity.type
_entity.pdbx_description
1 polymer ?
#
loop_
_entity_poly.entity_id
_entity_poly.type
_entity_poly.pdbx_seq_one_letter_code
_entity_poly.pdbx_strand_id
1 'polypeptide(L)'
;IFVDTPGVHKPHHRLGEILVKNAKSAINGVDMVIFVIDSSEEPGRGDEYILNFLLANKTEFIVALNKWDLVNKEFRNLRLDQYRRFFGINRNFQIVSASQGEGCSELVDMALNFLPEGPKLYGEETICDQPLDNLLSDLVREQVLKNTREEVPHSVAVKIEKREEMKRKNGKVF
;
A
#
# COMPACT_ATOMS: atom_id res chain seq x y z
N ILE A 1 -6.91 -11.24 -2.48
CA ILE A 1 -5.93 -10.65 -3.40
C ILE A 1 -5.79 -9.18 -3.04
N PHE A 2 -4.54 -8.70 -2.90
CA PHE A 2 -4.24 -7.29 -2.72
C PHE A 2 -3.84 -6.68 -4.07
N VAL A 3 -4.41 -5.52 -4.38
CA VAL A 3 -4.04 -4.71 -5.55
C VAL A 3 -3.36 -3.45 -5.03
N ASP A 4 -2.05 -3.33 -5.26
CA ASP A 4 -1.33 -2.12 -4.91
C ASP A 4 -1.65 -0.99 -5.90
N THR A 5 -1.89 0.20 -5.37
CA THR A 5 -2.17 1.38 -6.17
C THR A 5 -1.06 2.40 -6.01
N PRO A 6 -0.63 3.07 -7.08
CA PRO A 6 0.25 4.23 -6.93
C PRO A 6 -0.36 5.25 -5.98
N GLY A 7 0.48 5.88 -5.13
CA GLY A 7 0.03 6.85 -4.14
C GLY A 7 -0.88 7.92 -4.77
N VAL A 8 -2.09 8.06 -4.22
CA VAL A 8 -3.08 9.03 -4.71
C VAL A 8 -2.88 10.33 -3.96
N HIS A 9 -2.21 11.28 -4.59
CA HIS A 9 -2.06 12.64 -4.07
C HIS A 9 -2.80 13.63 -4.98
N LYS A 10 -3.16 14.79 -4.46
CA LYS A 10 -3.64 15.86 -5.32
C LYS A 10 -2.56 16.16 -6.36
N PRO A 11 -2.82 15.98 -7.66
CA PRO A 11 -1.79 16.09 -8.67
C PRO A 11 -1.33 17.55 -8.79
N HIS A 12 -0.04 17.78 -8.57
CA HIS A 12 0.61 19.06 -8.88
C HIS A 12 1.27 19.04 -10.26
N HIS A 13 1.40 17.84 -10.87
CA HIS A 13 2.06 17.64 -12.17
C HIS A 13 1.34 16.55 -12.98
N ARG A 14 1.56 16.55 -14.30
CA ARG A 14 0.95 15.63 -15.27
C ARG A 14 1.10 14.13 -14.91
N LEU A 15 2.20 13.76 -14.28
CA LEU A 15 2.42 12.39 -13.77
C LEU A 15 1.45 12.05 -12.63
N GLY A 16 1.18 12.99 -11.74
CA GLY A 16 0.21 12.81 -10.65
C GLY A 16 -1.21 12.56 -11.16
N GLU A 17 -1.63 13.20 -12.27
CA GLU A 17 -2.94 12.95 -12.88
C GLU A 17 -3.08 11.51 -13.41
N ILE A 18 -2.01 10.96 -13.99
CA ILE A 18 -1.97 9.56 -14.45
C ILE A 18 -2.06 8.59 -13.27
N LEU A 19 -1.32 8.87 -12.18
CA LEU A 19 -1.36 8.03 -10.97
C LEU A 19 -2.75 8.02 -10.33
N VAL A 20 -3.39 9.19 -10.22
CA VAL A 20 -4.78 9.31 -9.74
C VAL A 20 -5.75 8.58 -10.66
N LYS A 21 -5.58 8.66 -11.99
CA LYS A 21 -6.43 7.94 -12.95
C LYS A 21 -6.28 6.42 -12.81
N ASN A 22 -5.06 5.94 -12.64
CA ASN A 22 -4.79 4.51 -12.46
C ASN A 22 -5.38 3.98 -11.15
N ALA A 23 -5.22 4.71 -10.05
CA ALA A 23 -5.83 4.37 -8.77
C ALA A 23 -7.37 4.37 -8.84
N LYS A 24 -7.97 5.35 -9.53
CA LYS A 24 -9.41 5.37 -9.78
C LYS A 24 -9.89 4.16 -10.58
N SER A 25 -9.12 3.72 -11.56
CA SER A 25 -9.45 2.53 -12.35
C SER A 25 -9.34 1.25 -11.51
N ALA A 26 -8.36 1.16 -10.60
CA ALA A 26 -8.20 0.03 -9.71
C ALA A 26 -9.36 -0.10 -8.71
N ILE A 27 -9.88 1.02 -8.20
CA ILE A 27 -10.99 1.03 -7.24
C ILE A 27 -12.29 0.48 -7.83
N ASN A 28 -12.52 0.61 -9.13
CA ASN A 28 -13.76 0.15 -9.77
C ASN A 28 -13.89 -1.37 -9.93
N GLY A 29 -12.90 -2.15 -9.54
CA GLY A 29 -12.90 -3.61 -9.71
C GLY A 29 -12.60 -4.41 -8.44
N VAL A 30 -12.61 -3.75 -7.27
CA VAL A 30 -12.28 -4.39 -5.99
C VAL A 30 -13.49 -4.42 -5.07
N ASP A 31 -13.55 -5.42 -4.19
CA ASP A 31 -14.63 -5.58 -3.21
C ASP A 31 -14.57 -4.53 -2.11
N MET A 32 -13.36 -4.08 -1.76
CA MET A 32 -13.14 -3.02 -0.77
C MET A 32 -11.78 -2.34 -0.94
N VAL A 33 -11.63 -1.19 -0.31
CA VAL A 33 -10.39 -0.41 -0.30
C VAL A 33 -9.82 -0.32 1.12
N ILE A 34 -8.52 -0.50 1.27
CA ILE A 34 -7.79 -0.12 2.47
C ILE A 34 -7.19 1.26 2.22
N PHE A 35 -7.73 2.26 2.89
CA PHE A 35 -7.23 3.63 2.82
C PHE A 35 -6.11 3.82 3.84
N VAL A 36 -4.87 3.72 3.38
CA VAL A 36 -3.67 3.85 4.23
C VAL A 36 -3.26 5.31 4.35
N ILE A 37 -3.11 5.79 5.59
CA ILE A 37 -2.80 7.18 5.92
C ILE A 37 -1.53 7.23 6.77
N ASP A 38 -0.69 8.21 6.50
CA ASP A 38 0.43 8.57 7.38
C ASP A 38 -0.09 9.32 8.61
N SER A 39 -0.25 8.61 9.72
CA SER A 39 -0.77 9.19 10.96
C SER A 39 0.25 9.95 11.78
N SER A 40 1.52 10.01 11.36
CA SER A 40 2.52 10.88 11.99
C SER A 40 2.18 12.36 11.83
N GLU A 41 1.40 12.70 10.80
CA GLU A 41 0.89 14.04 10.52
C GLU A 41 -0.61 14.17 10.82
N GLU A 42 -1.13 15.38 10.81
CA GLU A 42 -2.57 15.64 10.91
C GLU A 42 -3.28 15.34 9.60
N PRO A 43 -4.60 15.03 9.64
CA PRO A 43 -5.37 14.86 8.41
C PRO A 43 -5.22 16.07 7.49
N GLY A 44 -4.85 15.82 6.26
CA GLY A 44 -4.54 16.87 5.30
C GLY A 44 -5.53 16.94 4.12
N ARG A 45 -5.31 17.91 3.23
CA ARG A 45 -6.12 18.09 2.01
C ARG A 45 -6.04 16.89 1.05
N GLY A 46 -4.93 16.15 1.08
CA GLY A 46 -4.77 14.93 0.30
C GLY A 46 -5.71 13.84 0.79
N ASP A 47 -5.77 13.65 2.10
CA ASP A 47 -6.66 12.67 2.73
C ASP A 47 -8.13 13.03 2.49
N GLU A 48 -8.48 14.32 2.61
CA GLU A 48 -9.82 14.83 2.30
C GLU A 48 -10.23 14.55 0.86
N TYR A 49 -9.32 14.77 -0.08
CA TYR A 49 -9.57 14.48 -1.49
C TYR A 49 -9.89 13.01 -1.73
N ILE A 50 -9.10 12.08 -1.14
CA ILE A 50 -9.31 10.65 -1.29
C ILE A 50 -10.60 10.22 -0.57
N LEU A 51 -10.84 10.71 0.64
CA LEU A 51 -12.07 10.43 1.38
C LEU A 51 -13.32 10.82 0.57
N ASN A 52 -13.35 12.04 0.05
CA ASN A 52 -14.45 12.52 -0.77
C ASN A 52 -14.63 11.69 -2.04
N PHE A 53 -13.53 11.25 -2.66
CA PHE A 53 -13.58 10.37 -3.81
C PHE A 53 -14.21 9.00 -3.47
N LEU A 54 -13.79 8.37 -2.38
CA LEU A 54 -14.35 7.08 -1.94
C LEU A 54 -15.85 7.20 -1.60
N LEU A 55 -16.23 8.25 -0.90
CA LEU A 55 -17.62 8.52 -0.55
C LEU A 55 -18.51 8.78 -1.79
N ALA A 56 -18.01 9.57 -2.74
CA ALA A 56 -18.74 9.89 -3.97
C ALA A 56 -18.97 8.65 -4.84
N ASN A 57 -18.05 7.67 -4.81
CA ASN A 57 -18.18 6.42 -5.56
C ASN A 57 -18.88 5.31 -4.76
N LYS A 58 -19.32 5.58 -3.53
CA LYS A 58 -19.94 4.61 -2.62
C LYS A 58 -19.08 3.35 -2.42
N THR A 59 -17.76 3.54 -2.45
CA THR A 59 -16.81 2.44 -2.29
C THR A 59 -16.74 2.04 -0.82
N GLU A 60 -16.84 0.75 -0.53
CA GLU A 60 -16.58 0.23 0.81
C GLU A 60 -15.09 0.36 1.13
N PHE A 61 -14.78 0.92 2.29
CA PHE A 61 -13.39 1.08 2.71
C PHE A 61 -13.21 1.05 4.22
N ILE A 62 -12.04 0.59 4.63
CA ILE A 62 -11.52 0.71 5.98
C ILE A 62 -10.31 1.65 5.98
N VAL A 63 -10.07 2.31 7.11
CA VAL A 63 -8.96 3.24 7.26
C VAL A 63 -7.86 2.60 8.07
N ALA A 64 -6.61 2.61 7.56
CA ALA A 64 -5.42 2.20 8.27
C ALA A 64 -4.59 3.44 8.65
N LEU A 65 -4.56 3.80 9.94
CA LEU A 65 -3.71 4.86 10.48
C LEU A 65 -2.31 4.30 10.68
N ASN A 66 -1.49 4.38 9.63
CA ASN A 66 -0.13 3.81 9.61
C ASN A 66 0.91 4.79 10.17
N LYS A 67 2.11 4.26 10.41
CA LYS A 67 3.25 4.95 11.03
C LYS A 67 2.96 5.41 12.46
N TRP A 68 2.13 4.65 13.17
CA TRP A 68 1.75 4.99 14.55
C TRP A 68 2.92 4.99 15.53
N ASP A 69 3.99 4.26 15.21
CA ASP A 69 5.27 4.27 15.91
C ASP A 69 5.95 5.64 15.92
N LEU A 70 5.69 6.48 14.91
CA LEU A 70 6.23 7.84 14.78
C LEU A 70 5.39 8.88 15.55
N VAL A 71 4.17 8.54 15.96
CA VAL A 71 3.33 9.44 16.76
C VAL A 71 3.81 9.50 18.19
N ASN A 72 4.23 10.68 18.66
CA ASN A 72 4.64 10.88 20.06
C ASN A 72 3.50 10.46 20.99
N LYS A 73 3.85 9.68 22.03
CA LYS A 73 2.89 9.11 23.00
C LYS A 73 1.97 10.14 23.62
N GLU A 74 2.47 11.34 23.90
CA GLU A 74 1.70 12.44 24.51
C GLU A 74 0.61 12.98 23.57
N PHE A 75 0.81 12.89 22.25
CA PHE A 75 -0.14 13.38 21.25
C PHE A 75 -1.05 12.31 20.67
N ARG A 76 -0.90 11.04 21.06
CA ARG A 76 -1.69 9.93 20.49
C ARG A 76 -3.20 10.11 20.62
N ASN A 77 -3.66 10.54 21.79
CA ASN A 77 -5.09 10.78 22.01
C ASN A 77 -5.61 11.96 21.16
N LEU A 78 -4.84 13.04 21.11
CA LEU A 78 -5.18 14.19 20.26
C LEU A 78 -5.25 13.78 18.78
N ARG A 79 -4.27 13.00 18.29
CA ARG A 79 -4.20 12.49 16.92
C ARG A 79 -5.40 11.61 16.59
N LEU A 80 -5.79 10.71 17.48
CA LEU A 80 -6.98 9.89 17.33
C LEU A 80 -8.25 10.73 17.23
N ASP A 81 -8.39 11.75 18.07
CA ASP A 81 -9.56 12.62 18.04
C ASP A 81 -9.62 13.47 16.76
N GLN A 82 -8.47 13.89 16.22
CA GLN A 82 -8.40 14.57 14.93
C GLN A 82 -8.92 13.65 13.80
N TYR A 83 -8.46 12.40 13.74
CA TYR A 83 -8.91 11.44 12.73
C TYR A 83 -10.37 11.02 12.92
N ARG A 84 -10.85 10.85 14.16
CA ARG A 84 -12.27 10.59 14.44
C ARG A 84 -13.18 11.70 13.95
N ARG A 85 -12.78 12.96 14.14
CA ARG A 85 -13.53 14.12 13.62
C ARG A 85 -13.47 14.17 12.10
N PHE A 86 -12.34 13.86 11.52
CA PHE A 86 -12.13 13.90 10.08
C PHE A 86 -12.96 12.85 9.34
N PHE A 87 -12.96 11.60 9.80
CA PHE A 87 -13.70 10.49 9.17
C PHE A 87 -15.14 10.35 9.64
N GLY A 88 -15.52 10.99 10.74
CA GLY A 88 -16.76 10.77 11.46
C GLY A 88 -16.62 9.72 12.56
N ILE A 89 -17.35 9.92 13.65
CA ILE A 89 -17.21 9.17 14.92
C ILE A 89 -17.45 7.66 14.74
N ASN A 90 -18.28 7.27 13.78
CA ASN A 90 -18.71 5.87 13.58
C ASN A 90 -17.88 5.12 12.52
N ARG A 91 -16.83 5.72 11.95
CA ARG A 91 -16.02 5.05 10.95
C ARG A 91 -14.99 4.13 11.62
N ASN A 92 -14.95 2.88 11.15
CA ASN A 92 -13.96 1.93 11.60
C ASN A 92 -12.58 2.30 11.05
N PHE A 93 -11.57 2.36 11.91
CA PHE A 93 -10.19 2.49 11.52
C PHE A 93 -9.31 1.56 12.38
N GLN A 94 -8.23 1.11 11.80
CA GLN A 94 -7.21 0.31 12.45
C GLN A 94 -5.92 1.12 12.62
N ILE A 95 -5.36 1.08 13.80
CA ILE A 95 -4.05 1.67 14.10
C ILE A 95 -3.00 0.66 13.68
N VAL A 96 -2.01 1.11 12.90
CA VAL A 96 -1.00 0.23 12.30
C VAL A 96 0.39 0.87 12.41
N SER A 97 1.38 0.06 12.66
CA SER A 97 2.79 0.36 12.36
C SER A 97 3.32 -0.75 11.46
N ALA A 98 3.22 -0.54 10.14
CA ALA A 98 3.63 -1.55 9.18
C ALA A 98 5.12 -1.89 9.26
N SER A 99 5.98 -0.93 9.64
CA SER A 99 7.42 -1.14 9.84
C SER A 99 7.74 -2.05 11.04
N GLN A 100 6.86 -2.06 12.05
CA GLN A 100 6.97 -2.88 13.26
C GLN A 100 6.10 -4.14 13.22
N GLY A 101 5.19 -4.24 12.23
CA GLY A 101 4.20 -5.31 12.14
C GLY A 101 3.01 -5.14 13.09
N GLU A 102 2.95 -4.07 13.88
CA GLU A 102 1.88 -3.85 14.85
C GLU A 102 0.56 -3.48 14.16
N GLY A 103 -0.54 -4.11 14.54
CA GLY A 103 -1.89 -3.86 14.04
C GLY A 103 -2.16 -4.39 12.63
N CYS A 104 -1.17 -5.05 11.98
CA CYS A 104 -1.32 -5.56 10.61
C CYS A 104 -2.27 -6.77 10.56
N SER A 105 -2.19 -7.69 11.52
CA SER A 105 -3.08 -8.85 11.59
C SER A 105 -4.52 -8.43 11.78
N GLU A 106 -4.76 -7.50 12.69
CA GLU A 106 -6.08 -6.94 13.00
C GLU A 106 -6.67 -6.20 11.78
N LEU A 107 -5.81 -5.51 11.01
CA LEU A 107 -6.23 -4.88 9.77
C LEU A 107 -6.69 -5.91 8.73
N VAL A 108 -5.97 -7.01 8.59
CA VAL A 108 -6.33 -8.12 7.69
C VAL A 108 -7.64 -8.77 8.14
N ASP A 109 -7.78 -9.08 9.44
CA ASP A 109 -9.01 -9.66 9.99
C ASP A 109 -10.21 -8.72 9.78
N MET A 110 -10.01 -7.42 9.99
CA MET A 110 -11.04 -6.42 9.71
C MET A 110 -11.43 -6.43 8.22
N ALA A 111 -10.46 -6.50 7.31
CA ALA A 111 -10.71 -6.57 5.88
C ALA A 111 -11.48 -7.83 5.49
N LEU A 112 -11.09 -9.00 6.02
CA LEU A 112 -11.74 -10.27 5.73
C LEU A 112 -13.22 -10.30 6.10
N ASN A 113 -13.64 -9.56 7.15
CA ASN A 113 -15.04 -9.46 7.55
C ASN A 113 -15.93 -8.70 6.53
N PHE A 114 -15.34 -7.95 5.62
CA PHE A 114 -16.06 -7.21 4.57
C PHE A 114 -16.02 -7.92 3.22
N LEU A 115 -15.11 -8.88 3.03
CA LEU A 115 -14.95 -9.54 1.75
C LEU A 115 -15.99 -10.67 1.57
N PRO A 116 -16.57 -10.80 0.36
CA PRO A 116 -17.45 -11.93 0.05
C PRO A 116 -16.64 -13.23 -0.04
N GLU A 117 -17.29 -14.35 0.27
CA GLU A 117 -16.74 -15.66 -0.05
C GLU A 117 -16.73 -15.87 -1.57
N GLY A 118 -15.65 -16.46 -2.09
CA GLY A 118 -15.50 -16.67 -3.52
C GLY A 118 -14.53 -17.81 -3.85
N PRO A 119 -14.45 -18.22 -5.12
CA PRO A 119 -13.50 -19.24 -5.53
C PRO A 119 -12.06 -18.74 -5.42
N LYS A 120 -11.13 -19.66 -5.20
CA LYS A 120 -9.70 -19.35 -5.28
C LYS A 120 -9.34 -18.93 -6.72
N LEU A 121 -8.90 -17.69 -6.88
CA LEU A 121 -8.51 -17.15 -8.20
C LEU A 121 -7.06 -17.50 -8.56
N TYR A 122 -6.22 -17.78 -7.57
CA TYR A 122 -4.82 -18.15 -7.72
C TYR A 122 -4.51 -19.45 -6.96
N GLY A 123 -3.47 -20.16 -7.40
CA GLY A 123 -2.96 -21.32 -6.69
C GLY A 123 -2.35 -20.95 -5.33
N GLU A 124 -2.26 -21.90 -4.40
CA GLU A 124 -1.72 -21.66 -3.05
C GLU A 124 -0.27 -21.21 -3.05
N GLU A 125 0.51 -21.63 -4.04
CA GLU A 125 1.92 -21.26 -4.22
C GLU A 125 2.13 -19.91 -4.93
N THR A 126 1.05 -19.25 -5.36
CA THR A 126 1.15 -17.98 -6.10
C THR A 126 1.29 -16.82 -5.13
N ILE A 127 2.47 -16.22 -5.08
CA ILE A 127 2.77 -15.05 -4.24
C ILE A 127 2.33 -13.75 -4.95
N CYS A 128 2.59 -13.66 -6.25
CA CYS A 128 2.17 -12.53 -7.08
C CYS A 128 1.99 -12.99 -8.53
N ASP A 129 1.30 -12.21 -9.35
CA ASP A 129 1.06 -12.47 -10.78
C ASP A 129 2.05 -11.75 -11.70
N GLN A 130 3.03 -11.07 -11.14
CA GLN A 130 4.05 -10.37 -11.92
C GLN A 130 5.04 -11.35 -12.57
N PRO A 131 5.52 -11.04 -13.78
CA PRO A 131 6.64 -11.77 -14.40
C PRO A 131 7.86 -11.79 -13.46
N LEU A 132 8.53 -12.93 -13.39
CA LEU A 132 9.71 -13.11 -12.53
C LEU A 132 10.79 -12.05 -12.75
N ASP A 133 10.97 -11.56 -13.96
CA ASP A 133 11.93 -10.52 -14.29
C ASP A 133 11.61 -9.18 -13.61
N ASN A 134 10.32 -8.84 -13.50
CA ASN A 134 9.88 -7.65 -12.79
C ASN A 134 10.14 -7.80 -11.29
N LEU A 135 9.77 -8.93 -10.72
CA LEU A 135 10.03 -9.22 -9.30
C LEU A 135 11.52 -9.14 -8.96
N LEU A 136 12.39 -9.73 -9.80
CA LEU A 136 13.83 -9.65 -9.61
C LEU A 136 14.37 -8.22 -9.75
N SER A 137 13.83 -7.45 -10.72
CA SER A 137 14.18 -6.04 -10.90
C SER A 137 13.80 -5.21 -9.66
N ASP A 138 12.63 -5.45 -9.09
CA ASP A 138 12.14 -4.75 -7.90
C ASP A 138 12.98 -5.10 -6.67
N LEU A 139 13.35 -6.36 -6.48
CA LEU A 139 14.25 -6.79 -5.39
C LEU A 139 15.63 -6.13 -5.47
N VAL A 140 16.22 -6.07 -6.66
CA VAL A 140 17.49 -5.38 -6.87
C VAL A 140 17.34 -3.89 -6.61
N ARG A 141 16.27 -3.27 -7.12
CA ARG A 141 15.98 -1.86 -6.89
C ARG A 141 15.80 -1.53 -5.42
N GLU A 142 15.10 -2.38 -4.68
CA GLU A 142 14.94 -2.24 -3.23
C GLU A 142 16.29 -2.18 -2.51
N GLN A 143 17.22 -3.07 -2.86
CA GLN A 143 18.57 -3.07 -2.27
C GLN A 143 19.35 -1.82 -2.65
N VAL A 144 19.24 -1.35 -3.87
CA VAL A 144 19.85 -0.08 -4.29
C VAL A 144 19.29 1.08 -3.46
N LEU A 145 17.96 1.19 -3.32
CA LEU A 145 17.32 2.24 -2.53
C LEU A 145 17.71 2.22 -1.04
N LYS A 146 17.86 1.02 -0.45
CA LYS A 146 18.30 0.86 0.95
C LYS A 146 19.75 1.28 1.18
N ASN A 147 20.59 1.14 0.17
CA ASN A 147 22.04 1.37 0.28
C ASN A 147 22.52 2.68 -0.36
N THR A 148 21.63 3.48 -0.95
CA THR A 148 21.94 4.78 -1.54
C THR A 148 21.17 5.90 -0.84
N ARG A 149 21.71 7.13 -0.92
CA ARG A 149 21.14 8.34 -0.31
C ARG A 149 21.04 9.45 -1.35
N GLU A 150 20.31 10.52 -1.01
CA GLU A 150 20.16 11.75 -1.81
C GLU A 150 19.36 11.53 -3.12
N GLU A 151 19.86 12.00 -4.24
CA GLU A 151 19.13 12.03 -5.53
C GLU A 151 19.09 10.67 -6.26
N VAL A 152 19.99 9.75 -5.93
CA VAL A 152 20.12 8.43 -6.59
C VAL A 152 18.82 7.61 -6.50
N PRO A 153 18.11 7.54 -5.34
CA PRO A 153 16.87 6.76 -5.23
C PRO A 153 15.80 7.12 -6.26
N HIS A 154 15.69 8.39 -6.65
CA HIS A 154 14.65 8.86 -7.57
C HIS A 154 14.97 8.60 -9.05
N SER A 155 16.23 8.26 -9.37
CA SER A 155 16.73 8.12 -10.73
C SER A 155 17.07 6.69 -11.14
N VAL A 156 16.89 5.70 -10.24
CA VAL A 156 17.27 4.31 -10.50
C VAL A 156 16.12 3.53 -11.13
N ALA A 157 16.39 2.98 -12.31
CA ALA A 157 15.59 1.93 -12.92
C ALA A 157 16.46 0.66 -13.08
N VAL A 158 15.88 -0.49 -12.80
CA VAL A 158 16.54 -1.80 -12.95
C VAL A 158 15.81 -2.57 -14.02
N LYS A 159 16.54 -3.20 -14.93
CA LYS A 159 16.03 -4.07 -15.98
C LYS A 159 16.85 -5.35 -16.02
N ILE A 160 16.19 -6.49 -16.03
CA ILE A 160 16.83 -7.79 -16.26
C ILE A 160 17.05 -7.94 -17.76
N GLU A 161 18.30 -8.04 -18.21
CA GLU A 161 18.63 -8.24 -19.61
C GLU A 161 18.76 -9.72 -19.96
N LYS A 162 19.25 -10.54 -19.00
CA LYS A 162 19.50 -11.96 -19.21
C LYS A 162 19.40 -12.74 -17.91
N ARG A 163 18.80 -13.92 -17.97
CA ARG A 163 18.83 -14.93 -16.91
C ARG A 163 19.50 -16.20 -17.45
N GLU A 164 20.38 -16.76 -16.64
CA GLU A 164 21.02 -18.05 -16.94
C GLU A 164 20.86 -18.99 -15.74
N GLU A 165 20.38 -20.19 -15.99
CA GLU A 165 20.35 -21.23 -14.98
C GLU A 165 21.76 -21.82 -14.82
N MET A 166 22.35 -21.64 -13.65
CA MET A 166 23.61 -22.26 -13.31
C MET A 166 23.38 -23.58 -12.57
N LYS A 167 23.81 -24.68 -13.15
CA LYS A 167 23.85 -25.97 -12.47
C LYS A 167 25.13 -26.08 -11.62
N ARG A 168 24.99 -26.24 -10.31
CA ARG A 168 26.10 -26.62 -9.49
C ARG A 168 26.57 -28.05 -9.85
N LYS A 169 27.85 -28.36 -9.61
CA LYS A 169 28.47 -29.69 -9.82
C LYS A 169 27.70 -30.85 -9.12
N ASN A 170 26.82 -30.56 -8.18
CA ASN A 170 25.98 -31.50 -7.44
C ASN A 170 24.51 -31.56 -7.94
N GLY A 171 24.20 -31.01 -9.11
CA GLY A 171 22.89 -31.15 -9.76
C GLY A 171 21.78 -30.27 -9.20
N LYS A 172 22.03 -29.40 -8.21
CA LYS A 172 21.04 -28.41 -7.75
C LYS A 172 21.06 -27.19 -8.66
N VAL A 173 19.88 -26.78 -9.11
CA VAL A 173 19.64 -25.54 -9.88
C VAL A 173 19.49 -24.38 -8.91
N PHE A 174 20.00 -23.22 -9.26
CA PHE A 174 19.81 -21.95 -8.57
C PHE A 174 19.13 -20.96 -9.50
#